data_c06b226e7fa5cf1031337a2bfff0e1ca
#
_entry.id   c06b226e7fa5cf1031337a2bfff0e1ca
#
_cell.length_a   1.000
_cell.length_b   1.000
_cell.length_c   1.000
_cell.angle_alpha   90.00
_cell.angle_beta   90.00
_cell.angle_gamma   90.00
#
_symmetry.space_group_name_H-M   'P 1'
#
loop_
_entity.id
_entity.type
_entity.pdbx_description
1 polymer ?
#
loop_
_entity_poly.entity_id
_entity_poly.type
_entity_poly.pdbx_seq_one_letter_code
_entity_poly.pdbx_strand_id
1 'polypeptide(L)'
;MTTPAGEMSVRRLGQAPHRLLFFIGGTNLLLAMAWWAAWLLAQRIPALAMPAPATPMVGGWVHAFVMQYQVLPSFMAGFLLTVFPRWMALPEVPLWRYAPVGIGLFGGQIATLAGAMGWPSGFMVGLFMTLAGWIALLATLGPLVWRDRSSNWHARSIYLALVLGLCGLLAHAAYSFGASPLWELASIKIGTFGLLLPVYLTVAHRMFPFFASGVVSGYIPWRPYHLLVSAWLLIALHLGLELFHVYRWLWAPDLGLLALSLTMCWRWWPRAPMPGLLRVLFLGLAWLPVAFSLYASQSVIYLFTGAFPLGRAPAHALFIGFFGSVLVAMVTRVTRGHSGRPLLMPPVAWFAFVAIQVVTVIRVGAEFSRDPLPWHALAAVGWVVALAPWALSCARTYLAARVDGKPG
;
A
#
# COMPACT_ATOMS: atom_id res chain seq x y z
N MET A 1 1.09 -2.40 -37.33
CA MET A 1 0.59 -3.78 -37.18
C MET A 1 -0.34 -3.80 -35.96
N THR A 2 -1.64 -3.87 -36.16
CA THR A 2 -2.66 -3.96 -35.13
C THR A 2 -2.74 -5.44 -34.67
N THR A 3 -2.37 -5.69 -33.43
CA THR A 3 -2.50 -7.02 -32.82
C THR A 3 -3.99 -7.41 -32.76
N PRO A 4 -4.41 -8.62 -33.20
CA PRO A 4 -5.82 -9.03 -33.20
C PRO A 4 -6.48 -8.88 -31.83
N ALA A 5 -7.76 -8.52 -31.80
CA ALA A 5 -8.54 -8.43 -30.57
C ALA A 5 -8.61 -9.83 -29.92
N GLY A 6 -7.90 -10.04 -28.81
CA GLY A 6 -7.83 -11.32 -28.08
C GLY A 6 -6.42 -11.77 -27.73
N GLU A 7 -5.39 -11.33 -28.44
CA GLU A 7 -4.01 -11.72 -28.20
C GLU A 7 -3.39 -10.94 -27.02
N MET A 8 -2.79 -11.64 -26.06
CA MET A 8 -2.04 -11.00 -24.96
C MET A 8 -0.69 -10.53 -25.45
N SER A 9 -0.30 -9.28 -25.10
CA SER A 9 0.98 -8.72 -25.53
C SER A 9 1.61 -7.85 -24.43
N VAL A 10 2.88 -8.09 -24.17
CA VAL A 10 3.70 -7.29 -23.22
C VAL A 10 3.79 -5.81 -23.67
N ARG A 11 3.74 -5.53 -24.98
CA ARG A 11 3.75 -4.16 -25.51
C ARG A 11 2.60 -3.30 -24.96
N ARG A 12 1.49 -3.92 -24.56
CA ARG A 12 0.33 -3.23 -23.98
C ARG A 12 0.58 -2.66 -22.60
N LEU A 13 1.57 -3.17 -21.88
CA LEU A 13 1.99 -2.60 -20.59
C LEU A 13 2.49 -1.16 -20.74
N GLY A 14 3.13 -0.84 -21.87
CA GLY A 14 3.60 0.50 -22.17
C GLY A 14 2.54 1.51 -22.62
N GLN A 15 1.26 1.11 -22.73
CA GLN A 15 0.19 2.00 -23.21
C GLN A 15 -0.34 2.96 -22.14
N ALA A 16 -0.22 2.61 -20.85
CA ALA A 16 -0.66 3.48 -19.76
C ALA A 16 0.11 3.17 -18.46
N PRO A 17 0.36 4.17 -17.57
CA PRO A 17 1.11 3.99 -16.34
C PRO A 17 0.51 2.89 -15.44
N HIS A 18 -0.81 2.86 -15.28
CA HIS A 18 -1.48 1.85 -14.43
C HIS A 18 -1.32 0.42 -14.97
N ARG A 19 -1.24 0.22 -16.30
CA ARG A 19 -1.04 -1.13 -16.86
C ARG A 19 0.31 -1.70 -16.44
N LEU A 20 1.39 -0.94 -16.66
CA LEU A 20 2.74 -1.36 -16.32
C LEU A 20 2.91 -1.52 -14.80
N LEU A 21 2.57 -0.49 -14.05
CA LEU A 21 2.90 -0.43 -12.62
C LEU A 21 1.97 -1.28 -11.75
N PHE A 22 0.72 -1.52 -12.16
CA PHE A 22 -0.13 -2.50 -11.48
C PHE A 22 0.27 -3.94 -11.82
N PHE A 23 0.74 -4.20 -13.05
CA PHE A 23 1.33 -5.50 -13.40
C PHE A 23 2.56 -5.77 -12.53
N ILE A 24 3.47 -4.81 -12.42
CA ILE A 24 4.64 -4.88 -11.53
C ILE A 24 4.19 -5.04 -10.08
N GLY A 25 3.26 -4.22 -9.61
CA GLY A 25 2.74 -4.28 -8.25
C GLY A 25 2.16 -5.66 -7.89
N GLY A 26 1.37 -6.26 -8.78
CA GLY A 26 0.82 -7.60 -8.60
C GLY A 26 1.90 -8.67 -8.56
N THR A 27 2.91 -8.58 -9.43
CA THR A 27 4.06 -9.49 -9.45
C THR A 27 4.90 -9.33 -8.18
N ASN A 28 5.22 -8.09 -7.82
CA ASN A 28 5.95 -7.74 -6.61
C ASN A 28 5.25 -8.24 -5.34
N LEU A 29 3.93 -8.08 -5.28
CA LEU A 29 3.11 -8.53 -4.17
C LEU A 29 3.22 -10.05 -3.96
N LEU A 30 3.09 -10.82 -5.03
CA LEU A 30 3.15 -12.28 -4.96
C LEU A 30 4.56 -12.77 -4.61
N LEU A 31 5.61 -12.20 -5.22
CA LEU A 31 6.99 -12.58 -4.93
C LEU A 31 7.39 -12.25 -3.49
N ALA A 32 7.05 -11.05 -3.00
CA ALA A 32 7.33 -10.62 -1.64
C ALA A 32 6.68 -11.53 -0.60
N MET A 33 5.40 -11.85 -0.80
CA MET A 33 4.66 -12.67 0.15
C MET A 33 4.97 -14.16 0.04
N ALA A 34 5.32 -14.66 -1.15
CA ALA A 34 5.83 -16.02 -1.31
C ALA A 34 7.17 -16.18 -0.57
N TRP A 35 8.11 -15.24 -0.74
CA TRP A 35 9.35 -15.22 0.02
C TRP A 35 9.10 -15.15 1.54
N TRP A 36 8.21 -14.26 1.99
CA TRP A 36 7.90 -14.10 3.41
C TRP A 36 7.27 -15.35 4.01
N ALA A 37 6.33 -15.98 3.31
CA ALA A 37 5.71 -17.24 3.72
C ALA A 37 6.76 -18.36 3.82
N ALA A 38 7.62 -18.49 2.81
CA ALA A 38 8.71 -19.48 2.82
C ALA A 38 9.68 -19.22 3.98
N TRP A 39 10.06 -17.95 4.23
CA TRP A 39 10.94 -17.60 5.33
C TRP A 39 10.33 -17.97 6.71
N LEU A 40 9.04 -17.69 6.93
CA LEU A 40 8.35 -18.05 8.18
C LEU A 40 8.23 -19.58 8.36
N LEU A 41 7.92 -20.30 7.29
CA LEU A 41 7.84 -21.77 7.31
C LEU A 41 9.21 -22.40 7.60
N ALA A 42 10.27 -21.87 7.02
CA ALA A 42 11.64 -22.34 7.24
C ALA A 42 12.10 -22.22 8.71
N GLN A 43 11.51 -21.31 9.50
CA GLN A 43 11.80 -21.21 10.94
C GLN A 43 11.28 -22.41 11.76
N ARG A 44 10.40 -23.22 11.18
CA ARG A 44 9.76 -24.38 11.86
C ARG A 44 9.98 -25.72 11.16
N ILE A 45 10.22 -25.68 9.86
CA ILE A 45 10.34 -26.88 9.03
C ILE A 45 11.76 -26.94 8.47
N PRO A 46 12.69 -27.71 9.10
CA PRO A 46 14.09 -27.74 8.67
C PRO A 46 14.28 -28.16 7.20
N ALA A 47 13.37 -28.97 6.65
CA ALA A 47 13.40 -29.37 5.24
C ALA A 47 13.15 -28.20 4.26
N LEU A 48 12.63 -27.07 4.74
CA LEU A 48 12.41 -25.85 3.96
C LEU A 48 13.48 -24.79 4.22
N ALA A 49 14.64 -25.18 4.77
CA ALA A 49 15.73 -24.24 5.06
C ALA A 49 16.06 -23.37 3.84
N MET A 50 16.03 -22.07 4.04
CA MET A 50 16.39 -21.08 3.02
C MET A 50 17.86 -20.70 3.13
N PRO A 51 18.52 -20.32 2.02
CA PRO A 51 19.85 -19.73 2.09
C PRO A 51 19.89 -18.56 3.07
N ALA A 52 20.93 -18.48 3.89
CA ALA A 52 21.12 -17.34 4.76
C ALA A 52 21.49 -16.10 3.94
N PRO A 53 20.95 -14.92 4.30
CA PRO A 53 21.35 -13.67 3.65
C PRO A 53 22.86 -13.44 3.86
N ALA A 54 23.55 -13.00 2.82
CA ALA A 54 24.98 -12.70 2.89
C ALA A 54 25.30 -11.55 3.86
N THR A 55 24.36 -10.63 4.05
CA THR A 55 24.43 -9.56 5.06
C THR A 55 23.39 -9.85 6.13
N PRO A 56 23.75 -9.86 7.42
CA PRO A 56 22.79 -10.06 8.50
C PRO A 56 21.71 -8.99 8.48
N MET A 57 20.49 -9.38 8.14
CA MET A 57 19.34 -8.50 8.14
C MET A 57 18.14 -9.23 8.74
N VAL A 58 17.41 -8.55 9.61
CA VAL A 58 16.22 -9.13 10.25
C VAL A 58 15.15 -9.35 9.20
N GLY A 59 14.69 -10.58 9.01
CA GLY A 59 13.70 -10.91 7.97
C GLY A 59 12.42 -10.07 8.04
N GLY A 60 11.96 -9.73 9.26
CA GLY A 60 10.82 -8.82 9.44
C GLY A 60 11.08 -7.39 8.95
N TRP A 61 12.32 -6.91 8.96
CA TRP A 61 12.69 -5.60 8.42
C TRP A 61 12.74 -5.63 6.89
N VAL A 62 13.30 -6.71 6.31
CA VAL A 62 13.23 -6.93 4.85
C VAL A 62 11.79 -6.97 4.39
N HIS A 63 10.91 -7.71 5.09
CA HIS A 63 9.48 -7.75 4.79
C HIS A 63 8.85 -6.35 4.85
N ALA A 64 9.11 -5.57 5.90
CA ALA A 64 8.58 -4.22 6.05
C ALA A 64 9.07 -3.28 4.92
N PHE A 65 10.38 -3.30 4.62
CA PHE A 65 10.98 -2.52 3.54
C PHE A 65 10.35 -2.84 2.17
N VAL A 66 10.29 -4.11 1.82
CA VAL A 66 9.73 -4.57 0.54
C VAL A 66 8.27 -4.14 0.40
N MET A 67 7.46 -4.34 1.45
CA MET A 67 6.03 -3.99 1.40
C MET A 67 5.80 -2.49 1.32
N GLN A 68 6.55 -1.69 2.10
CA GLN A 68 6.33 -0.25 2.23
C GLN A 68 6.96 0.57 1.10
N TYR A 69 8.08 0.13 0.53
CA TYR A 69 8.85 0.93 -0.43
C TYR A 69 8.91 0.36 -1.85
N GLN A 70 8.48 -0.88 -2.06
CA GLN A 70 8.52 -1.55 -3.37
C GLN A 70 7.15 -2.04 -3.82
N VAL A 71 6.43 -2.82 -3.01
CA VAL A 71 5.13 -3.42 -3.38
C VAL A 71 4.02 -2.37 -3.45
N LEU A 72 3.66 -1.76 -2.31
CA LEU A 72 2.55 -0.79 -2.26
C LEU A 72 2.83 0.45 -3.11
N PRO A 73 4.06 1.01 -3.15
CA PRO A 73 4.39 2.12 -4.03
C PRO A 73 4.27 1.80 -5.53
N SER A 74 4.43 0.55 -5.97
CA SER A 74 4.17 0.17 -7.36
C SER A 74 2.72 0.43 -7.77
N PHE A 75 1.76 0.05 -6.91
CA PHE A 75 0.35 0.35 -7.14
C PHE A 75 0.04 1.84 -6.98
N MET A 76 0.63 2.49 -5.96
CA MET A 76 0.45 3.93 -5.76
C MET A 76 0.95 4.72 -6.97
N ALA A 77 2.15 4.42 -7.47
CA ALA A 77 2.72 5.07 -8.64
C ALA A 77 1.85 4.86 -9.89
N GLY A 78 1.38 3.63 -10.13
CA GLY A 78 0.47 3.33 -11.23
C GLY A 78 -0.83 4.13 -11.18
N PHE A 79 -1.40 4.26 -10.00
CA PHE A 79 -2.59 5.08 -9.78
C PHE A 79 -2.28 6.57 -9.98
N LEU A 80 -1.29 7.11 -9.30
CA LEU A 80 -0.99 8.55 -9.27
C LEU A 80 -0.55 9.08 -10.64
N LEU A 81 0.31 8.36 -11.36
CA LEU A 81 0.74 8.73 -12.70
C LEU A 81 -0.39 8.70 -13.73
N THR A 82 -1.48 7.96 -13.43
CA THR A 82 -2.69 7.93 -14.26
C THR A 82 -3.67 9.05 -13.88
N VAL A 83 -3.84 9.36 -12.59
CA VAL A 83 -4.90 10.26 -12.14
C VAL A 83 -4.45 11.70 -11.95
N PHE A 84 -3.18 11.99 -11.63
CA PHE A 84 -2.69 13.35 -11.44
C PHE A 84 -2.87 14.21 -12.69
N PRO A 85 -2.48 13.77 -13.91
CA PRO A 85 -2.76 14.55 -15.10
C PRO A 85 -4.23 14.91 -15.26
N ARG A 86 -5.13 13.94 -14.98
CA ARG A 86 -6.58 14.15 -15.09
C ARG A 86 -7.13 15.09 -14.02
N TRP A 87 -6.59 15.02 -12.78
CA TRP A 87 -7.01 15.90 -11.69
C TRP A 87 -6.61 17.36 -11.92
N MET A 88 -5.56 17.58 -12.69
CA MET A 88 -4.97 18.90 -12.95
C MET A 88 -5.22 19.40 -14.38
N ALA A 89 -6.00 18.67 -15.17
CA ALA A 89 -6.24 18.95 -16.60
C ALA A 89 -4.92 19.12 -17.40
N LEU A 90 -3.93 18.26 -17.11
CA LEU A 90 -2.62 18.22 -17.76
C LEU A 90 -2.52 17.02 -18.73
N PRO A 91 -1.58 17.07 -19.71
CA PRO A 91 -1.33 15.94 -20.62
C PRO A 91 -0.94 14.65 -19.88
N GLU A 92 -1.28 13.50 -20.46
CA GLU A 92 -0.92 12.18 -19.92
C GLU A 92 0.61 12.01 -19.88
N VAL A 93 1.06 11.22 -18.88
CA VAL A 93 2.49 10.95 -18.68
C VAL A 93 2.98 9.96 -19.75
N PRO A 94 4.02 10.30 -20.55
CA PRO A 94 4.54 9.40 -21.57
C PRO A 94 5.36 8.26 -20.98
N LEU A 95 5.48 7.15 -21.72
CA LEU A 95 6.15 5.91 -21.30
C LEU A 95 7.56 6.12 -20.73
N TRP A 96 8.37 6.95 -21.40
CA TRP A 96 9.76 7.18 -21.00
C TRP A 96 9.90 7.80 -19.59
N ARG A 97 8.84 8.41 -19.05
CA ARG A 97 8.82 8.97 -17.69
C ARG A 97 8.39 7.95 -16.63
N TYR A 98 7.50 7.02 -16.97
CA TYR A 98 7.05 6.05 -15.97
C TYR A 98 7.72 4.67 -16.08
N ALA A 99 8.35 4.34 -17.21
CA ALA A 99 9.12 3.10 -17.32
C ALA A 99 10.28 3.03 -16.33
N PRO A 100 11.08 4.11 -16.09
CA PRO A 100 12.13 4.08 -15.06
C PRO A 100 11.60 3.81 -13.65
N VAL A 101 10.40 4.31 -13.31
CA VAL A 101 9.74 4.01 -12.03
C VAL A 101 9.49 2.50 -11.91
N GLY A 102 8.93 1.89 -12.96
CA GLY A 102 8.67 0.45 -12.99
C GLY A 102 9.95 -0.39 -12.92
N ILE A 103 10.97 -0.03 -13.69
CA ILE A 103 12.28 -0.73 -13.67
C ILE A 103 12.90 -0.65 -12.28
N GLY A 104 12.89 0.53 -11.65
CA GLY A 104 13.46 0.73 -10.32
C GLY A 104 12.73 -0.07 -9.23
N LEU A 105 11.40 -0.04 -9.21
CA LEU A 105 10.61 -0.76 -8.20
C LEU A 105 10.62 -2.28 -8.41
N PHE A 106 10.55 -2.75 -9.65
CA PHE A 106 10.59 -4.18 -9.96
C PHE A 106 11.97 -4.76 -9.78
N GLY A 107 12.98 -4.18 -10.44
CA GLY A 107 14.37 -4.63 -10.33
C GLY A 107 14.91 -4.48 -8.90
N GLY A 108 14.52 -3.39 -8.21
CA GLY A 108 14.86 -3.18 -6.82
C GLY A 108 14.36 -4.31 -5.92
N GLN A 109 13.10 -4.73 -6.10
CA GLN A 109 12.56 -5.83 -5.32
C GLN A 109 13.21 -7.18 -5.64
N ILE A 110 13.40 -7.49 -6.93
CA ILE A 110 14.08 -8.75 -7.34
C ILE A 110 15.46 -8.82 -6.70
N ALA A 111 16.24 -7.74 -6.78
CA ALA A 111 17.58 -7.69 -6.19
C ALA A 111 17.54 -7.81 -4.65
N THR A 112 16.60 -7.12 -3.99
CA THR A 112 16.42 -7.19 -2.52
C THR A 112 16.10 -8.63 -2.09
N LEU A 113 15.15 -9.30 -2.76
CA LEU A 113 14.81 -10.69 -2.44
C LEU A 113 15.94 -11.65 -2.74
N ALA A 114 16.68 -11.45 -3.84
CA ALA A 114 17.88 -12.23 -4.13
C ALA A 114 18.98 -12.03 -3.05
N GLY A 115 19.12 -10.80 -2.53
CA GLY A 115 19.98 -10.52 -1.37
C GLY A 115 19.55 -11.27 -0.11
N ALA A 116 18.24 -11.32 0.15
CA ALA A 116 17.67 -12.10 1.25
C ALA A 116 17.83 -13.63 1.06
N MET A 117 18.12 -14.07 -0.16
CA MET A 117 18.39 -15.46 -0.53
C MET A 117 19.90 -15.76 -0.76
N GLY A 118 20.79 -14.86 -0.30
CA GLY A 118 22.23 -15.11 -0.27
C GLY A 118 23.06 -14.41 -1.36
N TRP A 119 22.46 -13.62 -2.26
CA TRP A 119 23.25 -12.84 -3.22
C TRP A 119 23.97 -11.68 -2.51
N PRO A 120 25.31 -11.63 -2.46
CA PRO A 120 26.05 -10.67 -1.62
C PRO A 120 25.74 -9.20 -1.91
N SER A 121 25.58 -8.83 -3.17
CA SER A 121 25.30 -7.45 -3.59
C SER A 121 23.80 -7.13 -3.66
N GLY A 122 22.92 -8.11 -3.41
CA GLY A 122 21.50 -8.01 -3.69
C GLY A 122 20.81 -6.87 -2.96
N PHE A 123 21.09 -6.69 -1.67
CA PHE A 123 20.50 -5.59 -0.89
C PHE A 123 20.93 -4.21 -1.39
N MET A 124 22.22 -4.04 -1.74
CA MET A 124 22.72 -2.75 -2.24
C MET A 124 22.19 -2.44 -3.63
N VAL A 125 22.19 -3.41 -4.54
CA VAL A 125 21.58 -3.24 -5.87
C VAL A 125 20.09 -2.95 -5.73
N GLY A 126 19.40 -3.67 -4.85
CA GLY A 126 17.98 -3.46 -4.54
C GLY A 126 17.69 -2.04 -4.03
N LEU A 127 18.50 -1.55 -3.11
CA LEU A 127 18.41 -0.19 -2.58
C LEU A 127 18.59 0.86 -3.67
N PHE A 128 19.68 0.78 -4.46
CA PHE A 128 19.96 1.78 -5.50
C PHE A 128 18.90 1.79 -6.60
N MET A 129 18.44 0.61 -7.05
CA MET A 129 17.35 0.54 -8.01
C MET A 129 16.05 1.11 -7.46
N THR A 130 15.72 0.81 -6.21
CA THR A 130 14.52 1.37 -5.55
C THR A 130 14.62 2.88 -5.44
N LEU A 131 15.78 3.43 -4.99
CA LEU A 131 16.03 4.88 -4.95
C LEU A 131 15.87 5.52 -6.32
N ALA A 132 16.44 4.92 -7.37
CA ALA A 132 16.31 5.44 -8.74
C ALA A 132 14.84 5.48 -9.19
N GLY A 133 14.07 4.42 -8.91
CA GLY A 133 12.62 4.38 -9.18
C GLY A 133 11.84 5.46 -8.43
N TRP A 134 12.15 5.69 -7.16
CA TRP A 134 11.54 6.74 -6.34
C TRP A 134 11.89 8.14 -6.82
N ILE A 135 13.15 8.40 -7.16
CA ILE A 135 13.57 9.69 -7.74
C ILE A 135 12.84 9.93 -9.06
N ALA A 136 12.76 8.92 -9.94
CA ALA A 136 12.01 9.02 -11.19
C ALA A 136 10.52 9.33 -10.96
N LEU A 137 9.89 8.72 -9.94
CA LEU A 137 8.50 8.98 -9.56
C LEU A 137 8.31 10.44 -9.12
N LEU A 138 9.13 10.91 -8.18
CA LEU A 138 9.06 12.28 -7.68
C LEU A 138 9.37 13.32 -8.76
N ALA A 139 10.39 13.07 -9.60
CA ALA A 139 10.75 13.93 -10.72
C ALA A 139 9.66 13.98 -11.80
N THR A 140 8.83 12.95 -11.91
CA THR A 140 7.70 12.94 -12.83
C THR A 140 6.48 13.65 -12.27
N LEU A 141 6.12 13.40 -10.99
CA LEU A 141 4.94 13.98 -10.36
C LEU A 141 5.14 15.44 -9.92
N GLY A 142 6.35 15.82 -9.49
CA GLY A 142 6.65 17.17 -8.99
C GLY A 142 6.29 18.28 -9.96
N PRO A 143 6.73 18.23 -11.22
CA PRO A 143 6.35 19.23 -12.24
C PRO A 143 4.85 19.32 -12.49
N LEU A 144 4.08 18.23 -12.35
CA LEU A 144 2.63 18.24 -12.47
C LEU A 144 2.01 19.03 -11.32
N VAL A 145 2.43 18.73 -10.08
CA VAL A 145 1.95 19.43 -8.87
C VAL A 145 2.33 20.92 -8.92
N TRP A 146 3.51 21.25 -9.43
CA TRP A 146 3.98 22.64 -9.54
C TRP A 146 3.24 23.45 -10.61
N ARG A 147 2.87 22.81 -11.71
CA ARG A 147 2.09 23.43 -12.81
C ARG A 147 0.61 23.51 -12.54
N ASP A 148 0.12 22.84 -11.47
CA ASP A 148 -1.30 22.82 -11.13
C ASP A 148 -1.79 24.22 -10.70
N ARG A 149 -2.62 24.83 -11.55
CA ARG A 149 -3.28 26.11 -11.28
C ARG A 149 -4.58 25.98 -10.48
N SER A 150 -5.12 24.76 -10.34
CA SER A 150 -6.37 24.49 -9.65
C SER A 150 -6.22 24.42 -8.13
N SER A 151 -4.98 24.53 -7.61
CA SER A 151 -4.68 24.39 -6.17
C SER A 151 -5.19 23.10 -5.57
N ASN A 152 -4.92 21.96 -6.25
CA ASN A 152 -5.37 20.63 -5.84
C ASN A 152 -4.64 20.16 -4.58
N TRP A 153 -5.20 20.47 -3.42
CA TRP A 153 -4.63 20.10 -2.11
C TRP A 153 -4.41 18.60 -1.94
N HIS A 154 -5.25 17.73 -2.55
CA HIS A 154 -5.04 16.29 -2.50
C HIS A 154 -3.75 15.87 -3.21
N ALA A 155 -3.45 16.45 -4.37
CA ALA A 155 -2.22 16.15 -5.07
C ALA A 155 -0.98 16.63 -4.30
N ARG A 156 -1.04 17.83 -3.71
CA ARG A 156 0.03 18.37 -2.85
C ARG A 156 0.25 17.51 -1.61
N SER A 157 -0.84 17.09 -0.95
CA SER A 157 -0.81 16.20 0.21
C SER A 157 -0.12 14.87 -0.12
N ILE A 158 -0.51 14.23 -1.23
CA ILE A 158 0.10 12.98 -1.67
C ILE A 158 1.58 13.18 -2.03
N TYR A 159 1.91 14.25 -2.73
CA TYR A 159 3.31 14.53 -3.11
C TYR A 159 4.19 14.73 -1.88
N LEU A 160 3.71 15.44 -0.85
CA LEU A 160 4.40 15.57 0.44
C LEU A 160 4.63 14.20 1.09
N ALA A 161 3.62 13.33 1.10
CA ALA A 161 3.76 11.98 1.63
C ALA A 161 4.81 11.14 0.86
N LEU A 162 4.87 11.29 -0.48
CA LEU A 162 5.90 10.64 -1.29
C LEU A 162 7.32 11.18 -0.97
N VAL A 163 7.45 12.48 -0.71
CA VAL A 163 8.73 13.07 -0.27
C VAL A 163 9.15 12.51 1.08
N LEU A 164 8.22 12.39 2.04
CA LEU A 164 8.50 11.73 3.32
C LEU A 164 8.86 10.25 3.11
N GLY A 165 8.23 9.56 2.15
CA GLY A 165 8.61 8.21 1.74
C GLY A 165 10.06 8.12 1.28
N LEU A 166 10.54 9.10 0.49
CA LEU A 166 11.95 9.17 0.13
C LEU A 166 12.84 9.37 1.37
N CYS A 167 12.44 10.21 2.34
CA CYS A 167 13.17 10.35 3.60
C CYS A 167 13.27 9.01 4.35
N GLY A 168 12.18 8.23 4.40
CA GLY A 168 12.20 6.89 4.98
C GLY A 168 13.11 5.93 4.23
N LEU A 169 13.14 5.99 2.90
CA LEU A 169 14.07 5.20 2.08
C LEU A 169 15.53 5.60 2.30
N LEU A 170 15.81 6.89 2.52
CA LEU A 170 17.15 7.37 2.89
C LEU A 170 17.54 6.93 4.29
N ALA A 171 16.60 6.81 5.23
CA ALA A 171 16.85 6.24 6.54
C ALA A 171 17.24 4.75 6.44
N HIS A 172 16.54 3.96 5.60
CA HIS A 172 16.95 2.58 5.29
C HIS A 172 18.34 2.52 4.64
N ALA A 173 18.67 3.47 3.75
CA ALA A 173 19.99 3.57 3.16
C ALA A 173 21.06 3.82 4.24
N ALA A 174 20.83 4.76 5.17
CA ALA A 174 21.75 5.03 6.27
C ALA A 174 22.03 3.75 7.10
N TYR A 175 20.99 3.00 7.46
CA TYR A 175 21.15 1.70 8.12
C TYR A 175 21.97 0.71 7.27
N SER A 176 21.68 0.61 5.97
CA SER A 176 22.38 -0.29 5.04
C SER A 176 23.87 0.05 4.89
N PHE A 177 24.25 1.30 5.12
CA PHE A 177 25.65 1.78 5.18
C PHE A 177 26.27 1.74 6.58
N GLY A 178 25.66 1.04 7.53
CA GLY A 178 26.22 0.79 8.85
C GLY A 178 25.82 1.79 9.94
N ALA A 179 24.85 2.65 9.70
CA ALA A 179 24.29 3.48 10.76
C ALA A 179 23.48 2.63 11.78
N SER A 180 23.17 3.24 12.93
CA SER A 180 22.42 2.58 14.01
C SER A 180 21.11 1.93 13.52
N PRO A 181 20.70 0.79 14.10
CA PRO A 181 19.38 0.16 13.86
C PRO A 181 18.18 1.08 14.05
N LEU A 182 18.33 2.18 14.78
CA LEU A 182 17.29 3.21 14.93
C LEU A 182 16.87 3.83 13.58
N TRP A 183 17.78 3.89 12.61
CA TRP A 183 17.46 4.38 11.26
C TRP A 183 16.51 3.44 10.50
N GLU A 184 16.67 2.13 10.69
CA GLU A 184 15.73 1.16 10.11
C GLU A 184 14.35 1.25 10.78
N LEU A 185 14.31 1.39 12.10
CA LEU A 185 13.06 1.63 12.81
C LEU A 185 12.39 2.94 12.33
N ALA A 186 13.17 4.00 12.14
CA ALA A 186 12.69 5.27 11.59
C ALA A 186 12.15 5.09 10.18
N SER A 187 12.84 4.33 9.32
CA SER A 187 12.35 3.98 7.97
C SER A 187 10.97 3.33 8.04
N ILE A 188 10.79 2.29 8.86
CA ILE A 188 9.51 1.58 9.02
C ILE A 188 8.39 2.53 9.50
N LYS A 189 8.69 3.42 10.47
CA LYS A 189 7.70 4.37 11.01
C LYS A 189 7.33 5.45 9.98
N ILE A 190 8.31 6.00 9.28
CA ILE A 190 8.07 6.95 8.19
C ILE A 190 7.30 6.28 7.05
N GLY A 191 7.65 5.04 6.69
CA GLY A 191 6.91 4.26 5.68
C GLY A 191 5.43 4.10 6.04
N THR A 192 5.12 3.86 7.31
CA THR A 192 3.73 3.71 7.78
C THR A 192 3.01 5.04 7.87
N PHE A 193 3.53 5.97 8.69
CA PHE A 193 2.84 7.20 9.09
C PHE A 193 3.22 8.41 8.23
N GLY A 194 4.40 8.44 7.63
CA GLY A 194 4.81 9.52 6.73
C GLY A 194 4.37 9.31 5.27
N LEU A 195 4.31 8.05 4.84
CA LEU A 195 4.02 7.70 3.45
C LEU A 195 2.64 7.08 3.27
N LEU A 196 2.47 5.82 3.73
CA LEU A 196 1.31 5.01 3.32
C LEU A 196 0.01 5.55 3.87
N LEU A 197 -0.07 5.80 5.16
CA LEU A 197 -1.29 6.28 5.79
C LEU A 197 -1.74 7.64 5.21
N PRO A 198 -0.89 8.67 5.05
CA PRO A 198 -1.29 9.92 4.42
C PRO A 198 -1.76 9.76 2.97
N VAL A 199 -1.10 8.92 2.16
CA VAL A 199 -1.54 8.66 0.78
C VAL A 199 -2.91 8.02 0.75
N TYR A 200 -3.12 6.94 1.52
CA TYR A 200 -4.40 6.22 1.56
C TYR A 200 -5.54 7.10 2.08
N LEU A 201 -5.31 7.88 3.16
CA LEU A 201 -6.30 8.81 3.69
C LEU A 201 -6.63 9.93 2.72
N THR A 202 -5.63 10.50 2.04
CA THR A 202 -5.85 11.56 1.05
C THR A 202 -6.64 11.05 -0.15
N VAL A 203 -6.30 9.85 -0.65
CA VAL A 203 -7.05 9.19 -1.73
C VAL A 203 -8.48 8.87 -1.27
N ALA A 204 -8.65 8.31 -0.07
CA ALA A 204 -9.97 8.00 0.47
C ALA A 204 -10.82 9.28 0.63
N HIS A 205 -10.26 10.35 1.18
CA HIS A 205 -10.93 11.64 1.34
C HIS A 205 -11.45 12.21 0.01
N ARG A 206 -10.68 12.05 -1.08
CA ARG A 206 -11.12 12.51 -2.40
C ARG A 206 -12.10 11.56 -3.05
N MET A 207 -11.80 10.24 -3.03
CA MET A 207 -12.40 9.28 -3.95
C MET A 207 -13.62 8.57 -3.37
N PHE A 208 -13.69 8.31 -2.04
CA PHE A 208 -14.81 7.55 -1.48
C PHE A 208 -16.14 8.31 -1.58
N PRO A 209 -16.23 9.58 -1.12
CA PRO A 209 -17.44 10.36 -1.32
C PRO A 209 -17.77 10.63 -2.81
N PHE A 210 -16.75 10.78 -3.66
CA PHE A 210 -16.93 10.94 -5.10
C PHE A 210 -17.53 9.68 -5.74
N PHE A 211 -17.03 8.48 -5.41
CA PHE A 211 -17.59 7.24 -5.95
C PHE A 211 -19.00 6.97 -5.42
N ALA A 212 -19.27 7.29 -4.17
CA ALA A 212 -20.59 7.14 -3.59
C ALA A 212 -21.60 8.06 -4.27
N SER A 213 -21.28 9.33 -4.53
CA SER A 213 -22.18 10.28 -5.19
C SER A 213 -22.50 9.91 -6.64
N GLY A 214 -21.63 9.16 -7.30
CA GLY A 214 -21.86 8.71 -8.69
C GLY A 214 -22.80 7.52 -8.83
N VAL A 215 -23.09 6.77 -7.75
CA VAL A 215 -23.83 5.50 -7.83
C VAL A 215 -24.89 5.30 -6.75
N VAL A 216 -24.92 6.13 -5.73
CA VAL A 216 -25.90 6.06 -4.61
C VAL A 216 -26.84 7.25 -4.70
N SER A 217 -28.12 6.99 -4.90
CA SER A 217 -29.13 8.04 -4.98
C SER A 217 -29.19 8.87 -3.69
N GLY A 218 -29.24 10.19 -3.81
CA GLY A 218 -29.34 11.10 -2.69
C GLY A 218 -28.07 11.24 -1.82
N TYR A 219 -26.96 10.63 -2.22
CA TYR A 219 -25.71 10.77 -1.47
C TYR A 219 -25.07 12.15 -1.67
N ILE A 220 -24.89 12.89 -0.59
CA ILE A 220 -24.23 14.20 -0.58
C ILE A 220 -22.78 14.02 -0.14
N PRO A 221 -21.78 14.29 -1.00
CA PRO A 221 -20.38 14.11 -0.65
C PRO A 221 -19.94 15.13 0.42
N TRP A 222 -19.50 14.61 1.57
CA TRP A 222 -18.96 15.41 2.67
C TRP A 222 -17.45 15.15 2.79
N ARG A 223 -16.62 16.13 2.43
CA ARG A 223 -15.16 16.03 2.43
C ARG A 223 -14.48 17.37 2.71
N PRO A 224 -14.68 17.94 3.90
CA PRO A 224 -14.07 19.22 4.25
C PRO A 224 -12.57 19.08 4.44
N TYR A 225 -11.81 20.07 3.98
CA TYR A 225 -10.34 20.03 4.06
C TYR A 225 -9.79 20.00 5.50
N HIS A 226 -10.52 20.55 6.48
CA HIS A 226 -10.10 20.46 7.88
C HIS A 226 -9.94 19.00 8.35
N LEU A 227 -10.72 18.06 7.81
CA LEU A 227 -10.58 16.64 8.11
C LEU A 227 -9.20 16.11 7.67
N LEU A 228 -8.75 16.50 6.47
CA LEU A 228 -7.42 16.13 5.96
C LEU A 228 -6.30 16.83 6.74
N VAL A 229 -6.47 18.09 7.10
CA VAL A 229 -5.50 18.82 7.92
C VAL A 229 -5.38 18.21 9.30
N SER A 230 -6.51 17.89 9.96
CA SER A 230 -6.50 17.19 11.26
C SER A 230 -5.82 15.83 11.17
N ALA A 231 -6.06 15.07 10.10
CA ALA A 231 -5.36 13.82 9.86
C ALA A 231 -3.84 14.02 9.80
N TRP A 232 -3.36 15.01 9.04
CA TRP A 232 -1.93 15.30 8.93
C TRP A 232 -1.31 15.72 10.26
N LEU A 233 -1.99 16.58 11.03
CA LEU A 233 -1.49 17.03 12.34
C LEU A 233 -1.36 15.86 13.33
N LEU A 234 -2.37 15.00 13.40
CA LEU A 234 -2.36 13.82 14.27
C LEU A 234 -1.30 12.79 13.83
N ILE A 235 -1.18 12.55 12.53
CA ILE A 235 -0.16 11.65 11.97
C ILE A 235 1.24 12.19 12.21
N ALA A 236 1.47 13.48 11.99
CA ALA A 236 2.77 14.12 12.22
C ALA A 236 3.15 14.07 13.71
N LEU A 237 2.18 14.32 14.61
CA LEU A 237 2.40 14.19 16.05
C LEU A 237 2.74 12.74 16.43
N HIS A 238 1.96 11.76 15.95
CA HIS A 238 2.23 10.33 16.20
C HIS A 238 3.63 9.94 15.71
N LEU A 239 3.95 10.28 14.45
CA LEU A 239 5.26 9.96 13.85
C LEU A 239 6.40 10.65 14.62
N GLY A 240 6.25 11.92 15.00
CA GLY A 240 7.24 12.64 15.78
C GLY A 240 7.49 11.98 17.13
N LEU A 241 6.42 11.64 17.87
CA LEU A 241 6.54 10.94 19.16
C LEU A 241 7.24 9.57 19.02
N GLU A 242 6.95 8.83 17.95
CA GLU A 242 7.60 7.55 17.66
C GLU A 242 9.10 7.72 17.33
N LEU A 243 9.46 8.69 16.47
CA LEU A 243 10.83 8.95 16.04
C LEU A 243 11.73 9.45 17.18
N PHE A 244 11.16 10.22 18.12
CA PHE A 244 11.87 10.71 19.31
C PHE A 244 11.73 9.79 20.53
N HIS A 245 11.10 8.60 20.35
CA HIS A 245 10.88 7.61 21.41
C HIS A 245 10.09 8.14 22.62
N VAL A 246 9.21 9.12 22.42
CA VAL A 246 8.37 9.74 23.45
C VAL A 246 7.02 9.01 23.54
N TYR A 247 7.07 7.70 23.72
CA TYR A 247 5.92 6.79 23.64
C TYR A 247 4.80 7.08 24.65
N ARG A 248 5.13 7.71 25.78
CA ARG A 248 4.15 8.06 26.84
C ARG A 248 2.99 8.93 26.34
N TRP A 249 3.17 9.69 25.26
CA TRP A 249 2.18 10.61 24.73
C TRP A 249 1.46 10.10 23.47
N LEU A 250 1.77 8.88 23.01
CA LEU A 250 1.15 8.31 21.80
C LEU A 250 -0.37 8.17 21.89
N TRP A 251 -0.92 7.97 23.10
CA TRP A 251 -2.36 7.87 23.30
C TRP A 251 -3.12 9.11 22.76
N ALA A 252 -2.53 10.29 22.81
CA ALA A 252 -3.19 11.52 22.39
C ALA A 252 -3.45 11.55 20.87
N PRO A 253 -2.45 11.41 19.97
CA PRO A 253 -2.73 11.29 18.55
C PRO A 253 -3.50 10.02 18.18
N ASP A 254 -3.32 8.89 18.86
CA ASP A 254 -4.02 7.63 18.56
C ASP A 254 -5.52 7.74 18.82
N LEU A 255 -5.94 8.32 19.95
CA LEU A 255 -7.34 8.61 20.24
C LEU A 255 -7.91 9.64 19.24
N GLY A 256 -7.10 10.63 18.86
CA GLY A 256 -7.49 11.60 17.83
C GLY A 256 -7.73 10.93 16.47
N LEU A 257 -6.83 10.04 16.04
CA LEU A 257 -6.97 9.27 14.80
C LEU A 257 -8.13 8.28 14.85
N LEU A 258 -8.41 7.69 16.02
CA LEU A 258 -9.60 6.88 16.24
C LEU A 258 -10.87 7.70 16.05
N ALA A 259 -10.98 8.85 16.71
CA ALA A 259 -12.15 9.74 16.59
C ALA A 259 -12.34 10.23 15.14
N LEU A 260 -11.25 10.57 14.46
CA LEU A 260 -11.27 10.98 13.06
C LEU A 260 -11.76 9.82 12.15
N SER A 261 -11.25 8.61 12.34
CA SER A 261 -11.64 7.43 11.55
C SER A 261 -13.11 7.04 11.77
N LEU A 262 -13.59 7.11 13.00
CA LEU A 262 -15.02 6.92 13.31
C LEU A 262 -15.89 7.99 12.64
N THR A 263 -15.44 9.26 12.65
CA THR A 263 -16.12 10.35 11.96
C THR A 263 -16.18 10.12 10.45
N MET A 264 -15.07 9.69 9.83
CA MET A 264 -15.04 9.32 8.42
C MET A 264 -16.01 8.19 8.11
N CYS A 265 -16.01 7.11 8.88
CA CYS A 265 -16.94 6.01 8.70
C CYS A 265 -18.39 6.47 8.84
N TRP A 266 -18.72 7.25 9.89
CA TRP A 266 -20.07 7.71 10.12
C TRP A 266 -20.59 8.66 9.04
N ARG A 267 -19.77 9.61 8.60
CA ARG A 267 -20.16 10.67 7.63
C ARG A 267 -20.17 10.18 6.19
N TRP A 268 -19.25 9.30 5.85
CA TRP A 268 -19.11 8.83 4.45
C TRP A 268 -19.94 7.59 4.14
N TRP A 269 -20.36 6.82 5.15
CA TRP A 269 -21.09 5.57 4.91
C TRP A 269 -22.43 5.85 4.24
N PRO A 270 -22.67 5.31 3.00
CA PRO A 270 -23.94 5.48 2.31
C PRO A 270 -25.09 4.82 3.08
N ARG A 271 -26.22 5.53 3.17
CA ARG A 271 -27.43 5.07 3.87
C ARG A 271 -28.36 4.27 2.97
N ALA A 272 -28.04 4.16 1.65
CA ALA A 272 -28.79 3.40 0.65
C ALA A 272 -27.94 2.21 0.13
N PRO A 273 -28.57 1.25 -0.58
CA PRO A 273 -27.87 0.09 -1.12
C PRO A 273 -26.68 0.47 -2.00
N MET A 274 -25.56 -0.24 -1.83
CA MET A 274 -24.31 -0.01 -2.53
C MET A 274 -23.99 -1.12 -3.53
N PRO A 275 -23.54 -0.78 -4.77
CA PRO A 275 -22.91 -1.75 -5.66
C PRO A 275 -21.68 -2.42 -5.03
N GLY A 276 -21.37 -3.65 -5.46
CA GLY A 276 -20.29 -4.46 -4.85
C GLY A 276 -18.93 -3.74 -4.77
N LEU A 277 -18.49 -3.08 -5.86
CA LEU A 277 -17.22 -2.32 -5.88
C LEU A 277 -17.19 -1.13 -4.89
N LEU A 278 -18.33 -0.53 -4.60
CA LEU A 278 -18.42 0.52 -3.59
C LEU A 278 -18.46 -0.08 -2.18
N ARG A 279 -19.24 -1.16 -2.01
CA ARG A 279 -19.39 -1.85 -0.72
C ARG A 279 -18.04 -2.30 -0.15
N VAL A 280 -17.18 -2.91 -0.96
CA VAL A 280 -15.84 -3.36 -0.51
C VAL A 280 -14.92 -2.21 -0.11
N LEU A 281 -15.05 -1.03 -0.71
CA LEU A 281 -14.31 0.18 -0.29
C LEU A 281 -14.70 0.60 1.13
N PHE A 282 -15.98 0.63 1.43
CA PHE A 282 -16.47 1.04 2.76
C PHE A 282 -16.24 -0.05 3.82
N LEU A 283 -16.34 -1.33 3.46
CA LEU A 283 -15.93 -2.41 4.35
C LEU A 283 -14.42 -2.36 4.65
N GLY A 284 -13.59 -2.02 3.65
CA GLY A 284 -12.17 -1.75 3.87
C GLY A 284 -11.93 -0.54 4.78
N LEU A 285 -12.70 0.55 4.62
CA LEU A 285 -12.62 1.73 5.48
C LEU A 285 -12.93 1.39 6.96
N ALA A 286 -13.82 0.44 7.22
CA ALA A 286 -14.17 0.04 8.58
C ALA A 286 -13.00 -0.56 9.38
N TRP A 287 -11.94 -1.03 8.71
CA TRP A 287 -10.72 -1.45 9.38
C TRP A 287 -9.91 -0.28 9.96
N LEU A 288 -10.11 0.92 9.47
CA LEU A 288 -9.36 2.09 9.97
C LEU A 288 -9.67 2.38 11.45
N PRO A 289 -10.94 2.51 11.90
CA PRO A 289 -11.23 2.63 13.33
C PRO A 289 -10.84 1.39 14.13
N VAL A 290 -10.88 0.18 13.58
CA VAL A 290 -10.38 -1.03 14.25
C VAL A 290 -8.88 -0.94 14.50
N ALA A 291 -8.09 -0.54 13.48
CA ALA A 291 -6.66 -0.35 13.63
C ALA A 291 -6.32 0.72 14.68
N PHE A 292 -7.00 1.88 14.63
CA PHE A 292 -6.76 2.95 15.61
C PHE A 292 -7.31 2.64 17.01
N SER A 293 -8.33 1.78 17.14
CA SER A 293 -8.72 1.24 18.45
C SER A 293 -7.59 0.41 19.05
N LEU A 294 -6.93 -0.42 18.25
CA LEU A 294 -5.79 -1.21 18.71
C LEU A 294 -4.57 -0.33 19.05
N TYR A 295 -4.27 0.70 18.21
CA TYR A 295 -3.20 1.67 18.51
C TYR A 295 -3.49 2.43 19.81
N ALA A 296 -4.70 2.98 19.96
CA ALA A 296 -5.11 3.73 21.14
C ALA A 296 -5.09 2.82 22.41
N SER A 297 -5.59 1.60 22.31
CA SER A 297 -5.52 0.64 23.42
C SER A 297 -4.08 0.35 23.82
N GLN A 298 -3.20 0.09 22.83
CA GLN A 298 -1.79 -0.19 23.08
C GLN A 298 -1.06 0.98 23.73
N SER A 299 -1.28 2.22 23.23
CA SER A 299 -0.63 3.43 23.77
C SER A 299 -1.17 3.81 25.17
N VAL A 300 -2.46 3.58 25.44
CA VAL A 300 -3.04 3.74 26.78
C VAL A 300 -2.46 2.70 27.75
N ILE A 301 -2.35 1.43 27.34
CA ILE A 301 -1.71 0.40 28.18
C ILE A 301 -0.25 0.78 28.46
N TYR A 302 0.47 1.24 27.42
CA TYR A 302 1.86 1.69 27.58
C TYR A 302 1.99 2.82 28.62
N LEU A 303 1.05 3.76 28.65
CA LEU A 303 1.05 4.88 29.61
C LEU A 303 1.11 4.37 31.07
N PHE A 304 0.46 3.26 31.40
CA PHE A 304 0.37 2.72 32.73
C PHE A 304 1.40 1.60 33.02
N THR A 305 1.85 0.87 31.99
CA THR A 305 2.67 -0.34 32.17
C THR A 305 4.07 -0.23 31.59
N GLY A 306 4.32 0.71 30.68
CA GLY A 306 5.57 0.78 29.91
C GLY A 306 5.73 -0.35 28.88
N ALA A 307 4.68 -1.13 28.59
CA ALA A 307 4.73 -2.28 27.70
C ALA A 307 3.80 -2.12 26.49
N PHE A 308 4.16 -2.78 25.37
CA PHE A 308 3.36 -2.87 24.14
C PHE A 308 2.78 -4.28 23.96
N PRO A 309 1.75 -4.67 24.73
CA PRO A 309 1.27 -6.06 24.77
C PRO A 309 0.56 -6.53 23.50
N LEU A 310 0.07 -5.59 22.66
CA LEU A 310 -0.57 -5.94 21.40
C LEU A 310 0.44 -6.13 20.24
N GLY A 311 1.73 -6.00 20.50
CA GLY A 311 2.78 -6.25 19.54
C GLY A 311 2.56 -5.50 18.22
N ARG A 312 2.44 -6.26 17.13
CA ARG A 312 2.22 -5.74 15.77
C ARG A 312 0.76 -5.80 15.30
N ALA A 313 -0.19 -6.18 16.17
CA ALA A 313 -1.61 -6.26 15.83
C ALA A 313 -2.15 -4.94 15.23
N PRO A 314 -1.91 -3.74 15.85
CA PRO A 314 -2.40 -2.47 15.30
C PRO A 314 -1.91 -2.23 13.87
N ALA A 315 -0.60 -2.45 13.64
CA ALA A 315 0.00 -2.26 12.32
C ALA A 315 -0.60 -3.20 11.27
N HIS A 316 -0.83 -4.49 11.59
CA HIS A 316 -1.40 -5.43 10.61
C HIS A 316 -2.89 -5.25 10.39
N ALA A 317 -3.66 -4.75 11.37
CA ALA A 317 -5.03 -4.29 11.15
C ALA A 317 -5.06 -3.12 10.14
N LEU A 318 -4.07 -2.22 10.21
CA LEU A 318 -3.91 -1.13 9.26
C LEU A 318 -3.44 -1.62 7.88
N PHE A 319 -2.38 -2.46 7.82
CA PHE A 319 -1.76 -2.89 6.57
C PHE A 319 -2.60 -3.90 5.79
N ILE A 320 -3.11 -4.94 6.46
CA ILE A 320 -3.87 -6.00 5.79
C ILE A 320 -5.34 -5.59 5.74
N GLY A 321 -5.90 -5.18 6.89
CA GLY A 321 -7.30 -4.80 7.01
C GLY A 321 -7.64 -3.60 6.15
N PHE A 322 -7.05 -2.44 6.40
CA PHE A 322 -7.37 -1.22 5.68
C PHE A 322 -6.66 -1.12 4.33
N PHE A 323 -5.33 -1.08 4.29
CA PHE A 323 -4.62 -0.88 3.02
C PHE A 323 -4.85 -2.02 2.04
N GLY A 324 -4.81 -3.29 2.50
CA GLY A 324 -5.03 -4.45 1.65
C GLY A 324 -6.44 -4.50 1.08
N SER A 325 -7.46 -4.24 1.88
CA SER A 325 -8.85 -4.19 1.41
C SER A 325 -9.08 -3.07 0.40
N VAL A 326 -8.58 -1.87 0.69
CA VAL A 326 -8.68 -0.72 -0.23
C VAL A 326 -7.89 -0.96 -1.50
N LEU A 327 -6.73 -1.61 -1.42
CA LEU A 327 -5.92 -2.00 -2.58
C LEU A 327 -6.72 -2.88 -3.53
N VAL A 328 -7.29 -3.99 -3.03
CA VAL A 328 -8.11 -4.91 -3.86
C VAL A 328 -9.27 -4.16 -4.51
N ALA A 329 -9.98 -3.34 -3.74
CA ALA A 329 -11.12 -2.58 -4.23
C ALA A 329 -10.73 -1.55 -5.32
N MET A 330 -9.71 -0.72 -5.05
CA MET A 330 -9.28 0.35 -5.95
C MET A 330 -8.62 -0.19 -7.22
N VAL A 331 -7.71 -1.17 -7.09
CA VAL A 331 -7.06 -1.79 -8.25
C VAL A 331 -8.09 -2.48 -9.12
N THR A 332 -9.04 -3.23 -8.55
CA THR A 332 -10.13 -3.85 -9.31
C THR A 332 -10.96 -2.80 -10.06
N ARG A 333 -11.33 -1.70 -9.38
CA ARG A 333 -12.10 -0.62 -9.98
C ARG A 333 -11.35 0.05 -11.13
N VAL A 334 -10.09 0.40 -10.93
CA VAL A 334 -9.26 1.04 -11.96
C VAL A 334 -9.04 0.10 -13.15
N THR A 335 -8.71 -1.17 -12.88
CA THR A 335 -8.50 -2.19 -13.90
C THR A 335 -9.75 -2.35 -14.79
N ARG A 336 -10.92 -2.46 -14.18
CA ARG A 336 -12.18 -2.62 -14.95
C ARG A 336 -12.54 -1.37 -15.73
N GLY A 337 -12.47 -0.20 -15.09
CA GLY A 337 -12.79 1.08 -15.74
C GLY A 337 -11.90 1.38 -16.94
N HIS A 338 -10.59 1.18 -16.78
CA HIS A 338 -9.62 1.44 -17.87
C HIS A 338 -9.55 0.33 -18.93
N SER A 339 -10.13 -0.84 -18.67
CA SER A 339 -10.22 -1.91 -19.67
C SER A 339 -11.56 -1.93 -20.44
N GLY A 340 -12.44 -0.96 -20.17
CA GLY A 340 -13.77 -0.89 -20.81
C GLY A 340 -14.78 -1.92 -20.26
N ARG A 341 -14.45 -2.62 -19.17
CA ARG A 341 -15.32 -3.63 -18.53
C ARG A 341 -16.33 -2.96 -17.59
N PRO A 342 -17.52 -3.55 -17.40
CA PRO A 342 -18.50 -3.05 -16.42
C PRO A 342 -17.91 -2.93 -15.03
N LEU A 343 -18.25 -1.86 -14.29
CA LEU A 343 -17.78 -1.60 -12.93
C LEU A 343 -18.50 -2.49 -11.89
N LEU A 344 -18.38 -3.81 -12.08
CA LEU A 344 -18.90 -4.83 -11.18
C LEU A 344 -17.75 -5.51 -10.43
N MET A 345 -18.01 -5.98 -9.22
CA MET A 345 -17.04 -6.76 -8.44
C MET A 345 -17.05 -8.21 -8.94
N PRO A 346 -15.98 -8.70 -9.62
CA PRO A 346 -15.96 -10.06 -10.14
C PRO A 346 -15.75 -11.08 -9.02
N PRO A 347 -16.17 -12.36 -9.20
CA PRO A 347 -16.05 -13.40 -8.18
C PRO A 347 -14.63 -13.55 -7.62
N VAL A 348 -13.62 -13.48 -8.49
CA VAL A 348 -12.20 -13.59 -8.07
C VAL A 348 -11.78 -12.44 -7.15
N ALA A 349 -12.31 -11.23 -7.35
CA ALA A 349 -12.01 -10.10 -6.48
C ALA A 349 -12.83 -10.16 -5.17
N TRP A 350 -14.04 -10.72 -5.20
CA TRP A 350 -14.79 -11.05 -3.99
C TRP A 350 -14.06 -12.09 -3.15
N PHE A 351 -13.56 -13.16 -3.77
CA PHE A 351 -12.73 -14.16 -3.08
C PHE A 351 -11.52 -13.50 -2.41
N ALA A 352 -10.73 -12.72 -3.15
CA ALA A 352 -9.57 -12.03 -2.62
C ALA A 352 -9.94 -11.10 -1.45
N PHE A 353 -11.02 -10.34 -1.60
CA PHE A 353 -11.48 -9.42 -0.56
C PHE A 353 -11.91 -10.15 0.72
N VAL A 354 -12.73 -11.20 0.61
CA VAL A 354 -13.19 -11.96 1.79
C VAL A 354 -12.03 -12.70 2.45
N ALA A 355 -11.16 -13.32 1.66
CA ALA A 355 -10.01 -14.05 2.18
C ALA A 355 -9.04 -13.12 2.92
N ILE A 356 -8.82 -11.87 2.45
CA ILE A 356 -8.01 -10.87 3.19
C ILE A 356 -8.63 -10.57 4.56
N GLN A 357 -9.96 -10.50 4.70
CA GLN A 357 -10.58 -10.26 6.01
C GLN A 357 -10.20 -11.38 6.99
N VAL A 358 -10.29 -12.64 6.54
CA VAL A 358 -9.89 -13.81 7.35
C VAL A 358 -8.39 -13.74 7.70
N VAL A 359 -7.54 -13.46 6.72
CA VAL A 359 -6.09 -13.30 6.93
C VAL A 359 -5.80 -12.19 7.94
N THR A 360 -6.52 -11.06 7.89
CA THR A 360 -6.35 -9.96 8.85
C THR A 360 -6.68 -10.44 10.27
N VAL A 361 -7.80 -11.14 10.46
CA VAL A 361 -8.20 -11.65 11.76
C VAL A 361 -7.16 -12.64 12.29
N ILE A 362 -6.70 -13.59 11.46
CA ILE A 362 -5.65 -14.55 11.84
C ILE A 362 -4.37 -13.81 12.24
N ARG A 363 -3.93 -12.82 11.44
CA ARG A 363 -2.67 -12.12 11.69
C ARG A 363 -2.72 -11.23 12.92
N VAL A 364 -3.83 -10.54 13.14
CA VAL A 364 -4.05 -9.73 14.36
C VAL A 364 -4.18 -10.63 15.58
N GLY A 365 -4.96 -11.70 15.47
CA GLY A 365 -5.15 -12.69 16.54
C GLY A 365 -3.87 -13.41 16.94
N ALA A 366 -2.92 -13.56 16.02
CA ALA A 366 -1.64 -14.21 16.29
C ALA A 366 -0.85 -13.57 17.45
N GLU A 367 -0.96 -12.24 17.62
CA GLU A 367 -0.25 -11.52 18.69
C GLU A 367 -0.75 -11.87 20.11
N PHE A 368 -1.92 -12.47 20.22
CA PHE A 368 -2.48 -12.95 21.49
C PHE A 368 -2.18 -14.42 21.75
N SER A 369 -1.50 -15.11 20.83
CA SER A 369 -1.07 -16.49 20.98
C SER A 369 0.22 -16.59 21.78
N ARG A 370 0.36 -17.67 22.58
CA ARG A 370 1.64 -18.00 23.26
C ARG A 370 2.76 -18.31 22.27
N ASP A 371 2.42 -18.87 21.11
CA ASP A 371 3.33 -19.12 20.00
C ASP A 371 2.73 -18.49 18.73
N PRO A 372 3.13 -17.24 18.39
CA PRO A 372 2.55 -16.51 17.24
C PRO A 372 3.08 -17.00 15.89
N LEU A 373 4.24 -17.68 15.83
CA LEU A 373 4.93 -18.00 14.58
C LEU A 373 4.11 -18.87 13.61
N PRO A 374 3.42 -19.95 14.02
CA PRO A 374 2.56 -20.73 13.12
C PRO A 374 1.41 -19.90 12.55
N TRP A 375 0.83 -19.00 13.34
CA TRP A 375 -0.24 -18.12 12.89
C TRP A 375 0.25 -17.04 11.91
N HIS A 376 1.48 -16.53 12.11
CA HIS A 376 2.12 -15.64 11.15
C HIS A 376 2.38 -16.35 9.81
N ALA A 377 2.86 -17.60 9.85
CA ALA A 377 3.06 -18.41 8.65
C ALA A 377 1.74 -18.70 7.94
N LEU A 378 0.70 -19.09 8.69
CA LEU A 378 -0.65 -19.31 8.15
C LEU A 378 -1.21 -18.06 7.49
N ALA A 379 -1.06 -16.90 8.13
CA ALA A 379 -1.50 -15.62 7.57
C ALA A 379 -0.73 -15.28 6.28
N ALA A 380 0.58 -15.52 6.24
CA ALA A 380 1.41 -15.24 5.06
C ALA A 380 1.05 -16.16 3.88
N VAL A 381 0.85 -17.45 4.12
CA VAL A 381 0.37 -18.40 3.10
C VAL A 381 -1.05 -18.02 2.65
N GLY A 382 -1.93 -17.74 3.61
CA GLY A 382 -3.31 -17.30 3.34
C GLY A 382 -3.36 -16.05 2.48
N TRP A 383 -2.44 -15.10 2.67
CA TRP A 383 -2.31 -13.91 1.83
C TRP A 383 -1.98 -14.26 0.38
N VAL A 384 -1.01 -15.15 0.15
CA VAL A 384 -0.66 -15.60 -1.21
C VAL A 384 -1.85 -16.28 -1.88
N VAL A 385 -2.52 -17.20 -1.17
CA VAL A 385 -3.70 -17.91 -1.67
C VAL A 385 -4.84 -16.94 -1.99
N ALA A 386 -5.07 -15.95 -1.14
CA ALA A 386 -6.12 -14.94 -1.33
C ALA A 386 -5.88 -14.09 -2.58
N LEU A 387 -4.66 -13.63 -2.81
CA LEU A 387 -4.37 -12.61 -3.80
C LEU A 387 -3.83 -13.15 -5.13
N ALA A 388 -3.28 -14.35 -5.18
CA ALA A 388 -2.73 -14.89 -6.43
C ALA A 388 -3.78 -14.99 -7.55
N PRO A 389 -4.98 -15.54 -7.36
CA PRO A 389 -5.98 -15.60 -8.43
C PRO A 389 -6.41 -14.21 -8.91
N TRP A 390 -6.55 -13.24 -7.99
CA TRP A 390 -6.90 -11.87 -8.30
C TRP A 390 -5.80 -11.14 -9.06
N ALA A 391 -4.55 -11.24 -8.61
CA ALA A 391 -3.40 -10.61 -9.27
C ALA A 391 -3.19 -11.16 -10.67
N LEU A 392 -3.32 -12.48 -10.87
CA LEU A 392 -3.22 -13.13 -12.17
C LEU A 392 -4.37 -12.70 -13.11
N SER A 393 -5.59 -12.56 -12.60
CA SER A 393 -6.73 -12.04 -13.37
C SER A 393 -6.51 -10.58 -13.82
N CYS A 394 -5.98 -9.75 -12.94
CA CYS A 394 -5.60 -8.37 -13.26
C CYS A 394 -4.46 -8.33 -14.30
N ALA A 395 -3.42 -9.13 -14.13
CA ALA A 395 -2.29 -9.21 -15.05
C ALA A 395 -2.74 -9.58 -16.48
N ARG A 396 -3.61 -10.59 -16.61
CA ARG A 396 -4.24 -10.94 -17.92
C ARG A 396 -4.98 -9.75 -18.54
N THR A 397 -5.65 -8.94 -17.73
CA THR A 397 -6.34 -7.73 -18.20
C THR A 397 -5.38 -6.67 -18.71
N TYR A 398 -4.23 -6.48 -18.06
CA TYR A 398 -3.24 -5.48 -18.51
C TYR A 398 -2.53 -5.90 -19.81
N LEU A 399 -2.39 -7.20 -20.05
CA LEU A 399 -1.83 -7.76 -21.28
C LEU A 399 -2.84 -7.82 -22.42
N ALA A 400 -4.14 -7.74 -22.13
CA ALA A 400 -5.22 -7.79 -23.12
C ALA A 400 -5.57 -6.41 -23.71
N ALA A 401 -6.20 -6.37 -24.91
CA ALA A 401 -6.82 -5.17 -25.44
C ALA A 401 -8.00 -4.73 -24.59
N ARG A 402 -8.38 -3.45 -24.69
CA ARG A 402 -9.64 -2.97 -24.13
C ARG A 402 -10.80 -3.64 -24.85
N VAL A 403 -11.84 -3.98 -24.10
CA VAL A 403 -13.03 -4.65 -24.69
C VAL A 403 -13.90 -3.70 -25.53
N ASP A 404 -13.73 -2.38 -25.37
CA ASP A 404 -14.43 -1.33 -26.11
C ASP A 404 -13.67 -0.84 -27.35
N GLY A 405 -12.53 -1.46 -27.70
CA GLY A 405 -11.71 -1.14 -28.87
C GLY A 405 -10.96 0.21 -28.79
N LYS A 406 -11.11 0.97 -27.69
CA LYS A 406 -10.41 2.25 -27.52
C LYS A 406 -8.92 2.04 -27.23
N PRO A 407 -8.06 3.02 -27.53
CA PRO A 407 -6.67 2.98 -27.07
C PRO A 407 -6.61 2.85 -25.54
N GLY A 408 -5.55 2.19 -25.04
CA GLY A 408 -5.41 1.74 -23.65
C GLY A 408 -5.15 2.83 -22.64
#